data_52b4b288637d3c58501a78e9b1b3b3aa
#
_entry.id   52b4b288637d3c58501a78e9b1b3b3aa
#
_cell.length_a   1.000
_cell.length_b   1.000
_cell.length_c   1.000
_cell.angle_alpha   90.00
_cell.angle_beta   90.00
_cell.angle_gamma   90.00
#
_symmetry.space_group_name_H-M   'P 1'
#
loop_
_entity.id
_entity.type
_entity.pdbx_description
1 polymer ?
#
loop_
_entity_poly.entity_id
_entity_poly.type
_entity_poly.pdbx_seq_one_letter_code
_entity_poly.pdbx_strand_id
1 'polypeptide(L)'
;ELYDADEVPDEWLVATIGGVGAPSVLAEKGINGCEITNLLAAQEEQLGRKLDAIVLSEIGGMNSVIPVAAAAIAGIPLVNVDGMGRAFPGLQQDSYNIAGVHTWPMAFADEKGNVAMLTTVDNDWMENLGRATVDAMGGQGIALGQFMSGETMKRAAVRDSLTKAKFIGETIRSIKQIASDEGYSSRSEEHT
;
A
#
# COMPACT_ATOMS: atom_id res chain seq x y z
N GLU A 1 6.56 9.06 -11.06
CA GLU A 1 6.45 10.46 -10.63
C GLU A 1 5.65 10.52 -9.31
N LEU A 2 6.02 11.41 -8.36
CA LEU A 2 5.31 11.62 -7.10
C LEU A 2 4.52 12.92 -7.20
N TYR A 3 3.21 12.84 -6.96
CA TYR A 3 2.28 13.98 -6.97
C TYR A 3 1.86 14.33 -5.54
N ASP A 4 1.72 15.60 -5.25
CA ASP A 4 1.00 16.03 -4.07
C ASP A 4 -0.51 15.89 -4.27
N ALA A 5 -1.27 15.77 -3.18
CA ALA A 5 -2.71 15.54 -3.26
C ALA A 5 -3.44 16.58 -4.11
N ASP A 6 -3.03 17.85 -4.03
CA ASP A 6 -3.68 18.96 -4.73
C ASP A 6 -3.35 19.01 -6.24
N GLU A 7 -2.35 18.27 -6.70
CA GLU A 7 -2.01 18.12 -8.14
C GLU A 7 -2.89 17.08 -8.84
N VAL A 8 -3.60 16.25 -8.08
CA VAL A 8 -4.46 15.18 -8.63
C VAL A 8 -5.79 15.78 -9.09
N PRO A 9 -6.20 15.61 -10.37
CA PRO A 9 -7.54 16.00 -10.82
C PRO A 9 -8.66 15.27 -10.08
N ASP A 10 -9.78 15.94 -9.85
CA ASP A 10 -10.93 15.42 -9.08
C ASP A 10 -11.54 14.17 -9.72
N GLU A 11 -11.53 14.09 -11.05
CA GLU A 11 -12.09 13.01 -11.85
C GLU A 11 -11.18 11.78 -12.00
N TRP A 12 -9.92 11.85 -11.58
CA TRP A 12 -9.01 10.71 -11.68
C TRP A 12 -9.52 9.53 -10.84
N LEU A 13 -9.35 8.34 -11.40
CA LEU A 13 -9.57 7.10 -10.68
C LEU A 13 -8.28 6.68 -9.99
N VAL A 14 -8.29 6.69 -8.68
CA VAL A 14 -7.17 6.24 -7.85
C VAL A 14 -7.54 4.99 -7.06
N ALA A 15 -6.55 4.19 -6.72
CA ALA A 15 -6.76 3.00 -5.89
C ALA A 15 -5.59 2.77 -4.93
N THR A 16 -5.85 2.08 -3.83
CA THR A 16 -4.81 1.62 -2.90
C THR A 16 -4.20 0.31 -3.36
N ILE A 17 -2.90 0.15 -3.12
CA ILE A 17 -2.22 -1.13 -3.27
C ILE A 17 -1.28 -1.35 -2.08
N GLY A 18 -1.21 -2.59 -1.60
CA GLY A 18 -0.35 -2.93 -0.47
C GLY A 18 -0.24 -4.44 -0.24
N GLY A 19 0.76 -4.83 0.54
CA GLY A 19 0.93 -6.22 0.99
C GLY A 19 -0.04 -6.55 2.12
N VAL A 20 -0.59 -7.75 2.07
CA VAL A 20 -1.51 -8.29 3.07
C VAL A 20 -1.01 -9.65 3.52
N GLY A 21 -1.01 -9.91 4.83
CA GLY A 21 -0.60 -11.20 5.40
C GLY A 21 0.48 -11.07 6.48
N ALA A 22 1.20 -12.16 6.73
CA ALA A 22 2.21 -12.23 7.78
C ALA A 22 3.55 -11.64 7.33
N PRO A 23 4.12 -10.65 8.06
CA PRO A 23 5.41 -10.07 7.70
C PRO A 23 6.57 -11.07 7.63
N SER A 24 6.55 -12.11 8.47
CA SER A 24 7.55 -13.19 8.43
C SER A 24 7.51 -13.99 7.14
N VAL A 25 6.30 -14.30 6.65
CA VAL A 25 6.11 -15.00 5.37
C VAL A 25 6.60 -14.13 4.22
N LEU A 26 6.31 -12.82 4.27
CA LEU A 26 6.79 -11.88 3.26
C LEU A 26 8.33 -11.80 3.21
N ALA A 27 8.98 -11.81 4.38
CA ALA A 27 10.45 -11.79 4.46
C ALA A 27 11.09 -13.05 3.86
N GLU A 28 10.41 -14.21 3.94
CA GLU A 28 10.88 -15.47 3.38
C GLU A 28 10.56 -15.62 1.89
N LYS A 29 9.36 -15.27 1.47
CA LYS A 29 8.89 -15.43 0.07
C LYS A 29 9.38 -14.32 -0.85
N GLY A 30 9.40 -13.08 -0.35
CA GLY A 30 9.61 -11.89 -1.16
C GLY A 30 8.43 -11.56 -2.07
N ILE A 31 8.64 -10.60 -2.96
CA ILE A 31 7.73 -10.18 -4.03
C ILE A 31 8.50 -10.25 -5.34
N ASN A 32 7.92 -10.90 -6.36
CA ASN A 32 8.59 -11.03 -7.66
C ASN A 32 8.07 -10.03 -8.71
N GLY A 33 6.99 -9.30 -8.40
CA GLY A 33 6.39 -8.26 -9.25
C GLY A 33 5.26 -8.76 -10.16
N CYS A 34 5.10 -10.07 -10.36
CA CYS A 34 3.98 -10.58 -11.16
C CYS A 34 2.63 -10.33 -10.47
N GLU A 35 2.63 -10.28 -9.13
CA GLU A 35 1.46 -9.93 -8.33
C GLU A 35 0.90 -8.57 -8.75
N ILE A 36 1.77 -7.57 -8.89
CA ILE A 36 1.39 -6.21 -9.28
C ILE A 36 0.84 -6.17 -10.69
N THR A 37 1.53 -6.78 -11.65
CA THR A 37 1.08 -6.80 -13.06
C THR A 37 -0.25 -7.52 -13.22
N ASN A 38 -0.45 -8.63 -12.51
CA ASN A 38 -1.69 -9.40 -12.55
C ASN A 38 -2.86 -8.63 -11.90
N LEU A 39 -2.62 -7.94 -10.78
CA LEU A 39 -3.63 -7.09 -10.14
C LEU A 39 -4.07 -5.94 -11.04
N LEU A 40 -3.12 -5.24 -11.68
CA LEU A 40 -3.44 -4.15 -12.60
C LEU A 40 -4.23 -4.63 -13.81
N ALA A 41 -3.88 -5.80 -14.36
CA ALA A 41 -4.63 -6.39 -15.48
C ALA A 41 -6.04 -6.82 -15.06
N ALA A 42 -6.21 -7.48 -13.91
CA ALA A 42 -7.50 -7.88 -13.38
C ALA A 42 -8.40 -6.67 -13.07
N GLN A 43 -7.82 -5.59 -12.54
CA GLN A 43 -8.53 -4.34 -12.29
C GLN A 43 -9.01 -3.69 -13.59
N GLU A 44 -8.14 -3.61 -14.61
CA GLU A 44 -8.51 -3.04 -15.91
C GLU A 44 -9.64 -3.82 -16.56
N GLU A 45 -9.60 -5.15 -16.50
CA GLU A 45 -10.68 -6.02 -16.97
C GLU A 45 -11.99 -5.79 -16.21
N GLN A 46 -11.92 -5.73 -14.87
CA GLN A 46 -13.09 -5.57 -14.00
C GLN A 46 -13.78 -4.21 -14.17
N LEU A 47 -13.02 -3.14 -14.28
CA LEU A 47 -13.54 -1.76 -14.31
C LEU A 47 -13.68 -1.20 -15.72
N GLY A 48 -13.12 -1.87 -16.72
CA GLY A 48 -13.11 -1.41 -18.11
C GLY A 48 -12.26 -0.16 -18.36
N ARG A 49 -11.41 0.22 -17.39
CA ARG A 49 -10.49 1.36 -17.50
C ARG A 49 -9.26 1.18 -16.63
N LYS A 50 -8.19 1.88 -16.99
CA LYS A 50 -6.95 1.95 -16.19
C LYS A 50 -7.11 2.91 -15.01
N LEU A 51 -6.24 2.73 -14.01
CA LEU A 51 -6.03 3.72 -12.96
C LEU A 51 -5.27 4.92 -13.53
N ASP A 52 -5.59 6.10 -12.98
CA ASP A 52 -4.88 7.33 -13.30
C ASP A 52 -3.71 7.57 -12.33
N ALA A 53 -3.83 7.10 -11.07
CA ALA A 53 -2.76 7.14 -10.07
C ALA A 53 -2.91 6.04 -9.01
N ILE A 54 -1.84 5.79 -8.27
CA ILE A 54 -1.81 4.90 -7.11
C ILE A 54 -1.66 5.73 -5.85
N VAL A 55 -2.35 5.30 -4.79
CA VAL A 55 -2.22 5.82 -3.43
C VAL A 55 -1.83 4.70 -2.47
N LEU A 56 -1.28 5.05 -1.31
CA LEU A 56 -0.97 4.07 -0.29
C LEU A 56 -2.21 3.74 0.53
N SER A 57 -2.37 2.49 0.92
CA SER A 57 -3.31 2.12 1.98
C SER A 57 -2.80 2.58 3.34
N GLU A 58 -1.50 2.36 3.60
CA GLU A 58 -0.85 2.75 4.84
C GLU A 58 0.61 3.13 4.62
N ILE A 59 1.13 4.02 5.47
CA ILE A 59 2.56 4.28 5.57
C ILE A 59 3.18 3.27 6.54
N GLY A 60 4.13 2.48 6.04
CA GLY A 60 4.79 1.43 6.80
C GLY A 60 6.05 0.97 6.08
N GLY A 61 6.79 0.02 6.62
CA GLY A 61 8.03 -0.46 6.00
C GLY A 61 7.82 -0.96 4.58
N MET A 62 7.07 -2.05 4.42
CA MET A 62 6.82 -2.69 3.12
C MET A 62 5.74 -1.94 2.32
N ASN A 63 4.66 -1.53 2.98
CA ASN A 63 3.53 -0.86 2.34
C ASN A 63 3.81 0.59 1.92
N SER A 64 5.00 1.13 2.21
CA SER A 64 5.51 2.33 1.55
C SER A 64 6.22 2.03 0.22
N VAL A 65 6.77 0.83 0.05
CA VAL A 65 7.59 0.45 -1.12
C VAL A 65 6.77 -0.19 -2.23
N ILE A 66 5.81 -1.05 -1.89
CA ILE A 66 4.94 -1.74 -2.87
C ILE A 66 4.22 -0.74 -3.78
N PRO A 67 3.57 0.34 -3.29
CA PRO A 67 2.92 1.33 -4.15
C PRO A 67 3.90 2.07 -5.08
N VAL A 68 5.14 2.29 -4.63
CA VAL A 68 6.19 2.89 -5.48
C VAL A 68 6.51 1.97 -6.65
N ALA A 69 6.71 0.67 -6.38
CA ALA A 69 6.94 -0.33 -7.43
C ALA A 69 5.75 -0.45 -8.37
N ALA A 70 4.53 -0.46 -7.84
CA ALA A 70 3.31 -0.55 -8.62
C ALA A 70 3.13 0.65 -9.56
N ALA A 71 3.34 1.88 -9.07
CA ALA A 71 3.28 3.08 -9.88
C ALA A 71 4.34 3.09 -11.00
N ALA A 72 5.55 2.59 -10.69
CA ALA A 72 6.62 2.46 -11.68
C ALA A 72 6.28 1.41 -12.76
N ILE A 73 5.75 0.26 -12.38
CA ILE A 73 5.34 -0.82 -13.30
C ILE A 73 4.17 -0.35 -14.18
N ALA A 74 3.18 0.31 -13.59
CA ALA A 74 2.01 0.82 -14.31
C ALA A 74 2.34 2.04 -15.20
N GLY A 75 3.45 2.74 -14.93
CA GLY A 75 3.80 3.98 -15.62
C GLY A 75 2.90 5.16 -15.27
N ILE A 76 2.26 5.15 -14.09
CA ILE A 76 1.34 6.18 -13.61
C ILE A 76 1.87 6.86 -12.35
N PRO A 77 1.36 8.05 -11.97
CA PRO A 77 1.75 8.74 -10.75
C PRO A 77 1.49 7.93 -9.46
N LEU A 78 2.37 8.12 -8.48
CA LEU A 78 2.13 7.82 -7.08
C LEU A 78 1.74 9.12 -6.37
N VAL A 79 0.71 9.09 -5.52
CA VAL A 79 0.29 10.28 -4.76
C VAL A 79 0.87 10.22 -3.35
N ASN A 80 1.35 11.35 -2.86
CA ASN A 80 1.97 11.52 -1.53
C ASN A 80 0.94 11.53 -0.41
N VAL A 81 0.16 10.46 -0.31
CA VAL A 81 -0.91 10.27 0.69
C VAL A 81 -0.98 8.82 1.14
N ASP A 82 -1.59 8.59 2.30
CA ASP A 82 -2.03 7.26 2.73
C ASP A 82 -3.36 7.31 3.46
N GLY A 83 -3.91 6.14 3.79
CA GLY A 83 -5.21 6.01 4.47
C GLY A 83 -5.14 5.92 5.99
N MET A 84 -3.95 5.82 6.59
CA MET A 84 -3.85 5.44 8.01
C MET A 84 -2.90 6.32 8.83
N GLY A 85 -1.91 6.97 8.19
CA GLY A 85 -0.83 7.69 8.88
C GLY A 85 0.16 6.78 9.63
N ARG A 86 -0.11 5.47 9.66
CA ARG A 86 0.66 4.38 10.25
C ARG A 86 0.09 3.04 9.78
N ALA A 87 0.73 1.92 10.13
CA ALA A 87 0.18 0.60 9.87
C ALA A 87 -0.90 0.21 10.89
N PHE A 88 -2.00 -0.39 10.40
CA PHE A 88 -3.07 -1.01 11.17
C PHE A 88 -3.33 -2.44 10.67
N PRO A 89 -3.86 -3.34 11.54
CA PRO A 89 -3.99 -4.75 11.18
C PRO A 89 -5.15 -5.07 10.21
N GLY A 90 -6.21 -4.26 10.16
CA GLY A 90 -7.40 -4.55 9.38
C GLY A 90 -7.48 -3.73 8.08
N LEU A 91 -7.90 -4.35 6.99
CA LEU A 91 -8.06 -3.70 5.68
C LEU A 91 -9.05 -2.53 5.68
N GLN A 92 -10.02 -2.54 6.61
CA GLN A 92 -11.03 -1.50 6.74
C GLN A 92 -10.64 -0.38 7.73
N GLN A 93 -9.47 -0.47 8.37
CA GLN A 93 -9.07 0.46 9.44
C GLN A 93 -8.34 1.67 8.88
N ASP A 94 -8.97 2.38 7.95
CA ASP A 94 -8.39 3.55 7.30
C ASP A 94 -9.37 4.73 7.17
N SER A 95 -8.85 5.88 6.82
CA SER A 95 -9.62 7.11 6.63
C SER A 95 -10.52 7.06 5.39
N TYR A 96 -10.18 6.25 4.39
CA TYR A 96 -11.01 6.06 3.21
C TYR A 96 -12.32 5.36 3.56
N ASN A 97 -12.27 4.32 4.41
CA ASN A 97 -13.46 3.65 4.93
C ASN A 97 -14.33 4.62 5.76
N ILE A 98 -13.73 5.46 6.61
CA ILE A 98 -14.43 6.50 7.37
C ILE A 98 -15.14 7.49 6.43
N ALA A 99 -14.53 7.81 5.29
CA ALA A 99 -15.10 8.66 4.26
C ALA A 99 -16.15 7.98 3.37
N GLY A 100 -16.48 6.71 3.62
CA GLY A 100 -17.49 5.94 2.90
C GLY A 100 -16.97 5.26 1.63
N VAL A 101 -15.66 5.15 1.45
CA VAL A 101 -15.07 4.38 0.34
C VAL A 101 -15.22 2.89 0.64
N HIS A 102 -15.76 2.15 -0.32
CA HIS A 102 -15.87 0.70 -0.21
C HIS A 102 -14.52 0.04 -0.50
N THR A 103 -14.22 -1.03 0.24
CA THR A 103 -13.05 -1.87 -0.04
C THR A 103 -13.23 -2.78 -1.25
N TRP A 104 -14.48 -2.96 -1.72
CA TRP A 104 -14.79 -3.80 -2.88
C TRP A 104 -15.10 -2.98 -4.16
N PRO A 105 -14.85 -3.55 -5.35
CA PRO A 105 -14.13 -4.80 -5.58
C PRO A 105 -12.68 -4.69 -5.11
N MET A 106 -12.12 -5.80 -4.59
CA MET A 106 -10.71 -5.88 -4.22
C MET A 106 -10.09 -7.14 -4.82
N ALA A 107 -8.95 -6.99 -5.45
CA ALA A 107 -8.18 -8.09 -6.00
C ALA A 107 -7.02 -8.44 -5.09
N PHE A 108 -6.73 -9.73 -4.95
CA PHE A 108 -5.59 -10.29 -4.24
C PHE A 108 -4.77 -11.14 -5.20
N ALA A 109 -3.45 -11.02 -5.15
CA ALA A 109 -2.56 -11.83 -5.97
C ALA A 109 -1.39 -12.38 -5.16
N ASP A 110 -0.92 -13.58 -5.54
CA ASP A 110 0.26 -14.22 -4.96
C ASP A 110 1.42 -14.33 -5.96
N GLU A 111 2.58 -14.74 -5.46
CA GLU A 111 3.81 -14.93 -6.23
C GLU A 111 3.76 -16.08 -7.26
N LYS A 112 2.72 -16.91 -7.21
CA LYS A 112 2.49 -18.03 -8.15
C LYS A 112 1.66 -17.63 -9.36
N GLY A 113 1.12 -16.39 -9.35
CA GLY A 113 0.28 -15.86 -10.41
C GLY A 113 -1.22 -16.07 -10.20
N ASN A 114 -1.65 -16.55 -9.03
CA ASN A 114 -3.06 -16.62 -8.70
C ASN A 114 -3.61 -15.21 -8.47
N VAL A 115 -4.85 -14.97 -8.93
CA VAL A 115 -5.60 -13.74 -8.67
C VAL A 115 -7.00 -14.12 -8.17
N ALA A 116 -7.43 -13.53 -7.09
CA ALA A 116 -8.79 -13.62 -6.57
C ALA A 116 -9.41 -12.23 -6.51
N MET A 117 -10.58 -12.07 -7.12
CA MET A 117 -11.36 -10.84 -7.05
C MET A 117 -12.53 -11.04 -6.11
N LEU A 118 -12.66 -10.20 -5.10
CA LEU A 118 -13.73 -10.27 -4.11
C LEU A 118 -14.68 -9.07 -4.23
N THR A 119 -15.96 -9.36 -4.12
CA THR A 119 -17.02 -8.39 -3.88
C THR A 119 -17.78 -8.81 -2.62
N THR A 120 -17.95 -7.90 -1.67
CA THR A 120 -18.54 -8.20 -0.37
C THR A 120 -19.69 -7.25 -0.05
N VAL A 121 -20.48 -7.58 0.97
CA VAL A 121 -21.63 -6.76 1.39
C VAL A 121 -21.21 -5.52 2.18
N ASP A 122 -20.05 -5.58 2.85
CA ASP A 122 -19.45 -4.50 3.63
C ASP A 122 -17.93 -4.68 3.78
N ASN A 123 -17.28 -3.71 4.41
CA ASN A 123 -15.83 -3.70 4.59
C ASN A 123 -15.35 -4.72 5.63
N ASP A 124 -16.17 -5.09 6.61
CA ASP A 124 -15.82 -6.13 7.60
C ASP A 124 -15.80 -7.52 6.95
N TRP A 125 -16.72 -7.79 6.04
CA TRP A 125 -16.68 -9.01 5.24
C TRP A 125 -15.49 -9.02 4.27
N MET A 126 -15.06 -7.88 3.75
CA MET A 126 -13.83 -7.82 2.95
C MET A 126 -12.61 -8.21 3.77
N GLU A 127 -12.49 -7.73 5.01
CA GLU A 127 -11.41 -8.16 5.91
C GLU A 127 -11.44 -9.68 6.10
N ASN A 128 -12.59 -10.26 6.46
CA ASN A 128 -12.72 -11.69 6.73
C ASN A 128 -12.40 -12.57 5.52
N LEU A 129 -13.00 -12.28 4.36
CA LEU A 129 -12.81 -13.07 3.15
C LEU A 129 -11.43 -12.80 2.51
N GLY A 130 -10.95 -11.58 2.59
CA GLY A 130 -9.61 -11.22 2.13
C GLY A 130 -8.52 -11.97 2.92
N ARG A 131 -8.63 -12.06 4.25
CA ARG A 131 -7.71 -12.86 5.08
C ARG A 131 -7.75 -14.33 4.71
N ALA A 132 -8.92 -14.92 4.58
CA ALA A 132 -9.07 -16.32 4.17
C ALA A 132 -8.44 -16.58 2.78
N THR A 133 -8.59 -15.62 1.85
CA THR A 133 -7.98 -15.70 0.52
C THR A 133 -6.45 -15.66 0.63
N VAL A 134 -5.89 -14.72 1.39
CA VAL A 134 -4.44 -14.59 1.59
C VAL A 134 -3.86 -15.81 2.31
N ASP A 135 -4.59 -16.38 3.28
CA ASP A 135 -4.19 -17.62 3.94
C ASP A 135 -4.10 -18.79 2.93
N ALA A 136 -5.08 -18.91 2.03
CA ALA A 136 -5.06 -19.90 0.96
C ALA A 136 -3.91 -19.67 -0.05
N MET A 137 -3.48 -18.42 -0.25
CA MET A 137 -2.31 -18.05 -1.03
C MET A 137 -0.98 -18.34 -0.32
N GLY A 138 -1.03 -18.89 0.90
CA GLY A 138 0.15 -19.26 1.70
C GLY A 138 0.60 -18.20 2.68
N GLY A 139 -0.35 -17.39 3.18
CA GLY A 139 -0.18 -16.45 4.28
C GLY A 139 0.34 -15.06 3.89
N GLN A 140 0.50 -14.78 2.59
CA GLN A 140 0.92 -13.47 2.10
C GLN A 140 0.50 -13.28 0.64
N GLY A 141 0.08 -12.06 0.31
CA GLY A 141 -0.24 -11.61 -1.05
C GLY A 141 -0.19 -10.08 -1.15
N ILE A 142 -0.47 -9.57 -2.33
CA ILE A 142 -0.69 -8.15 -2.58
C ILE A 142 -2.17 -7.93 -2.85
N ALA A 143 -2.74 -6.86 -2.31
CA ALA A 143 -4.11 -6.43 -2.57
C ALA A 143 -4.14 -5.11 -3.32
N LEU A 144 -5.11 -4.97 -4.22
CA LEU A 144 -5.44 -3.74 -4.95
C LEU A 144 -6.95 -3.50 -4.82
N GLY A 145 -7.34 -2.34 -4.31
CA GLY A 145 -8.75 -2.02 -4.09
C GLY A 145 -8.99 -0.59 -3.65
N GLN A 146 -10.14 -0.33 -3.00
CA GLN A 146 -10.55 0.99 -2.55
C GLN A 146 -10.48 2.02 -3.69
N PHE A 147 -11.22 1.74 -4.75
CA PHE A 147 -11.29 2.64 -5.91
C PHE A 147 -12.09 3.89 -5.56
N MET A 148 -11.50 5.06 -5.81
CA MET A 148 -12.13 6.34 -5.49
C MET A 148 -11.74 7.43 -6.49
N SER A 149 -12.51 8.52 -6.50
CA SER A 149 -12.14 9.72 -7.25
C SER A 149 -11.02 10.50 -6.57
N GLY A 150 -10.28 11.29 -7.34
CA GLY A 150 -9.29 12.22 -6.81
C GLY A 150 -9.88 13.18 -5.77
N GLU A 151 -11.12 13.65 -5.99
CA GLU A 151 -11.88 14.46 -5.03
C GLU A 151 -12.07 13.74 -3.68
N THR A 152 -12.51 12.48 -3.71
CA THR A 152 -12.73 11.68 -2.50
C THR A 152 -11.40 11.41 -1.79
N MET A 153 -10.35 11.04 -2.55
CA MET A 153 -9.00 10.84 -2.02
C MET A 153 -8.49 12.09 -1.29
N LYS A 154 -8.59 13.28 -1.91
CA LYS A 154 -8.14 14.54 -1.29
C LYS A 154 -8.84 14.86 0.03
N ARG A 155 -10.12 14.52 0.13
CA ARG A 155 -10.91 14.73 1.35
C ARG A 155 -10.61 13.73 2.46
N ALA A 156 -10.26 12.50 2.10
CA ALA A 156 -10.16 11.39 3.04
C ALA A 156 -8.73 11.07 3.48
N ALA A 157 -7.75 11.32 2.61
CA ALA A 157 -6.38 10.85 2.80
C ALA A 157 -5.60 11.62 3.89
N VAL A 158 -4.67 10.91 4.51
CA VAL A 158 -3.59 11.51 5.31
C VAL A 158 -2.51 12.01 4.36
N ARG A 159 -2.25 13.31 4.36
CA ARG A 159 -1.34 13.97 3.44
C ARG A 159 0.12 13.88 3.85
N ASP A 160 1.01 13.98 2.87
CA ASP A 160 2.47 14.11 3.03
C ASP A 160 3.16 12.93 3.71
N SER A 161 2.53 11.77 3.71
CA SER A 161 3.00 10.58 4.44
C SER A 161 4.37 10.09 3.98
N LEU A 162 4.59 10.02 2.65
CA LEU A 162 5.88 9.61 2.08
C LEU A 162 6.97 10.64 2.34
N THR A 163 6.68 11.93 2.16
CA THR A 163 7.62 13.01 2.45
C THR A 163 8.03 13.01 3.92
N LYS A 164 7.06 12.85 4.83
CA LYS A 164 7.31 12.72 6.26
C LYS A 164 8.15 11.49 6.60
N ALA A 165 7.84 10.34 6.03
CA ALA A 165 8.61 9.12 6.25
C ALA A 165 10.05 9.26 5.74
N LYS A 166 10.24 9.86 4.56
CA LYS A 166 11.55 10.17 4.00
C LYS A 166 12.35 11.08 4.93
N PHE A 167 11.77 12.18 5.39
CA PHE A 167 12.41 13.11 6.30
C PHE A 167 12.87 12.43 7.61
N ILE A 168 12.01 11.60 8.21
CA ILE A 168 12.36 10.82 9.42
C ILE A 168 13.55 9.89 9.13
N GLY A 169 13.50 9.16 8.01
CA GLY A 169 14.56 8.24 7.62
C GLY A 169 15.91 8.93 7.35
N GLU A 170 15.89 10.09 6.71
CA GLU A 170 17.08 10.92 6.47
C GLU A 170 17.67 11.45 7.79
N THR A 171 16.81 11.91 8.69
CA THR A 171 17.23 12.38 10.03
C THR A 171 17.90 11.27 10.83
N ILE A 172 17.31 10.08 10.88
CA ILE A 172 17.88 8.92 11.59
C ILE A 172 19.24 8.55 11.01
N ARG A 173 19.39 8.53 9.67
CA ARG A 173 20.67 8.24 9.02
C ARG A 173 21.75 9.30 9.35
N SER A 174 21.38 10.57 9.32
CA SER A 174 22.30 11.67 9.65
C SER A 174 22.80 11.57 11.10
N ILE A 175 21.92 11.26 12.06
CA ILE A 175 22.29 11.06 13.46
C ILE A 175 23.22 9.86 13.62
N LYS A 176 22.93 8.73 12.95
CA LYS A 176 23.78 7.54 12.99
C LYS A 176 25.17 7.82 12.40
N GLN A 177 25.26 8.58 11.32
CA GLN A 177 26.55 8.97 10.74
C GLN A 177 27.36 9.82 11.70
N ILE A 178 26.75 10.87 12.29
CA ILE A 178 27.40 11.73 13.29
C ILE A 178 27.91 10.91 14.49
N ALA A 179 27.07 10.02 15.02
CA ALA A 179 27.46 9.16 16.13
C ALA A 179 28.65 8.22 15.78
N SER A 180 28.68 7.70 14.54
CA SER A 180 29.80 6.89 14.04
C SER A 180 31.08 7.72 13.92
N ASP A 181 30.98 8.92 13.34
CA ASP A 181 32.12 9.80 13.12
C ASP A 181 32.72 10.32 14.43
N GLU A 182 31.89 10.49 15.48
CA GLU A 182 32.30 10.86 16.83
C GLU A 182 32.73 9.70 17.72
N GLY A 183 32.73 8.46 17.20
CA GLY A 183 33.15 7.26 17.91
C GLY A 183 32.15 6.71 18.93
N TYR A 184 30.90 7.14 18.87
CA TYR A 184 29.81 6.53 19.64
C TYR A 184 29.34 5.26 18.95
N SER A 185 29.85 4.09 19.37
CA SER A 185 29.27 2.83 18.91
C SER A 185 27.90 2.61 19.55
N SER A 186 26.88 2.27 18.76
CA SER A 186 25.60 1.86 19.32
C SER A 186 25.77 0.56 20.10
N ARG A 187 25.63 0.59 21.41
CA ARG A 187 25.66 -0.60 22.30
C ARG A 187 24.46 -1.54 22.12
N SER A 188 23.70 -1.40 21.03
CA SER A 188 22.48 -2.20 20.80
C SER A 188 22.69 -3.51 20.04
N GLU A 189 23.92 -3.86 19.67
CA GLU A 189 24.21 -5.11 18.94
C GLU A 189 24.79 -6.26 19.79
N GLU A 190 24.94 -6.07 21.12
CA GLU A 190 25.55 -7.10 22.00
C GLU A 190 24.55 -7.96 22.77
N HIS A 191 23.25 -7.89 22.50
CA HIS A 191 22.26 -8.75 23.15
C HIS A 191 21.29 -9.39 22.13
N THR A 192 21.83 -10.37 21.40
CA THR A 192 21.04 -11.44 20.79
C THR A 192 21.76 -12.76 20.99
#